data_ec0fe7893e728dc3fd295140da12aa39
#
_entry.id   ec0fe7893e728dc3fd295140da12aa39
#
_cell.length_a   1.000
_cell.length_b   1.000
_cell.length_c   1.000
_cell.angle_alpha   90.00
_cell.angle_beta   90.00
_cell.angle_gamma   90.00
#
_symmetry.space_group_name_H-M   'P 1'
#
loop_
_entity.id
_entity.type
_entity.pdbx_description
1 polymer ?
#
loop_
_entity_poly.entity_id
_entity_poly.type
_entity_poly.pdbx_seq_one_letter_code
_entity_poly.pdbx_strand_id
1 'polypeptide(L)'
;MNKSVIKFITDFGPLLVFFYFYKIYDNNLIKAIPPLVIATLLAVIVVFLLEKKIPFVPLIGAVIISLFGGLSYYFNDPIFIYLKPTIINLIFALALIVGQKLFQKNILKIMLGKTIQLDDIGWSKLNYRWAYFFIFLAALNELVWRTQTEQIWVIFKVWLILPLTFIFTIFQVPLINKYKI
;
A
#
# COMPACT_ATOMS: atom_id res chain seq x y z
N MET A 1 -3.10 26.18 12.62
CA MET A 1 -3.13 24.72 12.88
C MET A 1 -1.76 24.14 12.49
N ASN A 2 -1.15 23.30 13.32
CA ASN A 2 0.20 22.76 13.08
C ASN A 2 0.17 21.87 11.81
N LYS A 3 1.12 22.07 10.88
CA LYS A 3 1.21 21.29 9.61
C LYS A 3 1.22 19.77 9.85
N SER A 4 1.85 19.33 10.94
CA SER A 4 1.89 17.91 11.32
C SER A 4 0.51 17.35 11.68
N VAL A 5 -0.34 18.14 12.36
CA VAL A 5 -1.70 17.75 12.74
C VAL A 5 -2.58 17.65 11.49
N ILE A 6 -2.46 18.60 10.57
CA ILE A 6 -3.21 18.57 9.32
C ILE A 6 -2.83 17.33 8.51
N LYS A 7 -1.53 17.07 8.38
CA LYS A 7 -1.04 15.90 7.67
C LYS A 7 -1.55 14.60 8.30
N PHE A 8 -1.52 14.50 9.62
CA PHE A 8 -2.07 13.34 10.33
C PHE A 8 -3.58 13.16 10.03
N ILE A 9 -4.36 14.24 10.09
CA ILE A 9 -5.81 14.18 9.80
C ILE A 9 -6.06 13.80 8.33
N THR A 10 -5.30 14.33 7.38
CA THR A 10 -5.49 14.00 5.96
C THR A 10 -5.03 12.58 5.61
N ASP A 11 -4.03 12.05 6.30
CA ASP A 11 -3.53 10.69 6.07
C ASP A 11 -4.43 9.63 6.74
N PHE A 12 -4.93 9.88 7.95
CA PHE A 12 -5.71 8.92 8.72
C PHE A 12 -7.22 9.19 8.72
N GLY A 13 -7.65 10.43 8.45
CA GLY A 13 -9.07 10.80 8.42
C GLY A 13 -9.92 9.92 7.51
N PRO A 14 -9.54 9.68 6.25
CA PRO A 14 -10.29 8.79 5.36
C PRO A 14 -10.46 7.37 5.92
N LEU A 15 -9.45 6.85 6.62
CA LEU A 15 -9.51 5.53 7.24
C LEU A 15 -10.51 5.51 8.43
N LEU A 16 -10.54 6.56 9.24
CA LEU A 16 -11.52 6.69 10.32
C LEU A 16 -12.95 6.80 9.78
N VAL A 17 -13.14 7.58 8.71
CA VAL A 17 -14.43 7.69 8.01
C VAL A 17 -14.86 6.33 7.47
N PHE A 18 -13.94 5.58 6.86
CA PHE A 18 -14.22 4.23 6.38
C PHE A 18 -14.70 3.31 7.51
N PHE A 19 -13.98 3.22 8.64
CA PHE A 19 -14.37 2.34 9.74
C PHE A 19 -15.70 2.75 10.39
N TYR A 20 -15.96 4.05 10.50
CA TYR A 20 -17.22 4.56 11.03
C TYR A 20 -18.39 4.12 10.16
N PHE A 21 -18.34 4.35 8.85
CA PHE A 21 -19.40 3.95 7.94
C PHE A 21 -19.48 2.43 7.73
N TYR A 22 -18.33 1.73 7.73
CA TYR A 22 -18.28 0.28 7.68
C TYR A 22 -19.08 -0.35 8.83
N LYS A 23 -18.95 0.22 10.03
CA LYS A 23 -19.70 -0.23 11.21
C LYS A 23 -21.18 0.14 11.17
N ILE A 24 -21.52 1.35 10.70
CA ILE A 24 -22.91 1.79 10.54
C ILE A 24 -23.68 0.95 9.51
N TYR A 25 -23.00 0.52 8.46
CA TYR A 25 -23.60 -0.31 7.41
C TYR A 25 -23.44 -1.82 7.67
N ASP A 26 -23.47 -2.25 8.94
CA ASP A 26 -23.40 -3.65 9.36
C ASP A 26 -22.22 -4.41 8.73
N ASN A 27 -21.05 -3.80 8.71
CA ASN A 27 -19.82 -4.29 8.10
C ASN A 27 -19.93 -4.55 6.58
N ASN A 28 -20.74 -3.79 5.88
CA ASN A 28 -20.85 -3.88 4.44
C ASN A 28 -19.78 -2.99 3.76
N LEU A 29 -18.80 -3.67 3.15
CA LEU A 29 -17.66 -3.01 2.49
C LEU A 29 -18.11 -2.08 1.36
N ILE A 30 -19.03 -2.55 0.50
CA ILE A 30 -19.47 -1.81 -0.70
C ILE A 30 -20.13 -0.48 -0.30
N LYS A 31 -20.98 -0.51 0.73
CA LYS A 31 -21.65 0.70 1.23
C LYS A 31 -20.69 1.68 1.92
N ALA A 32 -19.57 1.20 2.45
CA ALA A 32 -18.55 2.04 3.08
C ALA A 32 -17.59 2.71 2.07
N ILE A 33 -17.57 2.26 0.80
CA ILE A 33 -16.69 2.81 -0.23
C ILE A 33 -17.00 4.27 -0.57
N PRO A 34 -18.24 4.68 -0.89
CA PRO A 34 -18.51 6.05 -1.27
C PRO A 34 -18.04 7.07 -0.22
N PRO A 35 -18.34 6.91 1.08
CA PRO A 35 -17.79 7.79 2.11
C PRO A 35 -16.25 7.82 2.15
N LEU A 36 -15.59 6.67 1.97
CA LEU A 36 -14.14 6.59 1.91
C LEU A 36 -13.57 7.38 0.73
N VAL A 37 -14.15 7.20 -0.47
CA VAL A 37 -13.72 7.92 -1.68
C VAL A 37 -13.87 9.43 -1.49
N ILE A 38 -15.03 9.89 -1.00
CA ILE A 38 -15.29 11.31 -0.73
C ILE A 38 -14.28 11.86 0.27
N ALA A 39 -14.06 11.17 1.40
CA ALA A 39 -13.10 11.60 2.42
C ALA A 39 -11.67 11.66 1.87
N THR A 40 -11.28 10.71 1.03
CA THR A 40 -9.95 10.67 0.41
C THR A 40 -9.76 11.84 -0.57
N LEU A 41 -10.76 12.12 -1.40
CA LEU A 41 -10.72 13.25 -2.33
C LEU A 41 -10.66 14.59 -1.58
N LEU A 42 -11.46 14.74 -0.52
CA LEU A 42 -11.41 15.94 0.33
C LEU A 42 -10.04 16.10 0.99
N ALA A 43 -9.43 15.03 1.48
CA ALA A 43 -8.07 15.04 2.04
C ALA A 43 -7.05 15.52 1.01
N VAL A 44 -7.09 15.03 -0.23
CA VAL A 44 -6.20 15.47 -1.33
C VAL A 44 -6.40 16.96 -1.63
N ILE A 45 -7.65 17.43 -1.69
CA ILE A 45 -7.97 18.84 -1.93
C ILE A 45 -7.40 19.71 -0.80
N VAL A 46 -7.59 19.31 0.46
CA VAL A 46 -7.07 20.05 1.63
C VAL A 46 -5.55 20.15 1.57
N VAL A 47 -4.85 19.05 1.29
CA VAL A 47 -3.38 19.06 1.16
C VAL A 47 -2.94 19.98 0.01
N PHE A 48 -3.61 19.90 -1.13
CA PHE A 48 -3.31 20.77 -2.28
C PHE A 48 -3.48 22.26 -1.95
N LEU A 49 -4.59 22.64 -1.30
CA LEU A 49 -4.85 24.03 -0.92
C LEU A 49 -3.82 24.58 0.08
N LEU A 50 -3.33 23.72 1.00
CA LEU A 50 -2.40 24.11 2.04
C LEU A 50 -0.95 24.15 1.58
N GLU A 51 -0.53 23.16 0.79
CA GLU A 51 0.86 23.05 0.32
C GLU A 51 1.09 23.76 -1.01
N LYS A 52 0.03 24.11 -1.74
CA LYS A 52 0.05 24.66 -3.11
C LYS A 52 0.92 23.84 -4.07
N LYS A 53 1.06 22.57 -3.78
CA LYS A 53 1.79 21.57 -4.59
C LYS A 53 0.91 20.36 -4.76
N ILE A 54 0.99 19.71 -5.93
CA ILE A 54 0.23 18.49 -6.18
C ILE A 54 0.80 17.37 -5.30
N PRO A 55 0.00 16.82 -4.37
CA PRO A 55 0.44 15.71 -3.53
C PRO A 55 0.36 14.39 -4.33
N PHE A 56 1.38 14.10 -5.15
CA PHE A 56 1.35 12.97 -6.09
C PHE A 56 1.01 11.63 -5.42
N VAL A 57 1.58 11.32 -4.26
CA VAL A 57 1.33 10.03 -3.58
C VAL A 57 -0.13 9.92 -3.09
N PRO A 58 -0.68 10.88 -2.35
CA PRO A 58 -2.11 10.91 -2.01
C PRO A 58 -3.03 10.92 -3.25
N LEU A 59 -2.68 11.66 -4.30
CA LEU A 59 -3.46 11.72 -5.53
C LEU A 59 -3.53 10.36 -6.23
N ILE A 60 -2.40 9.67 -6.40
CA ILE A 60 -2.38 8.31 -6.97
C ILE A 60 -3.22 7.37 -6.11
N GLY A 61 -3.10 7.45 -4.78
CA GLY A 61 -3.91 6.67 -3.85
C GLY A 61 -5.42 6.94 -4.05
N ALA A 62 -5.82 8.21 -4.16
CA ALA A 62 -7.21 8.61 -4.40
C ALA A 62 -7.73 8.09 -5.74
N VAL A 63 -6.95 8.19 -6.82
CA VAL A 63 -7.31 7.66 -8.15
C VAL A 63 -7.52 6.14 -8.09
N ILE A 64 -6.60 5.42 -7.46
CA ILE A 64 -6.69 3.95 -7.32
C ILE A 64 -7.94 3.57 -6.49
N ILE A 65 -8.18 4.23 -5.35
CA ILE A 65 -9.35 3.97 -4.51
C ILE A 65 -10.65 4.30 -5.26
N SER A 66 -10.69 5.42 -5.99
CA SER A 66 -11.87 5.82 -6.75
C SER A 66 -12.15 4.83 -7.89
N LEU A 67 -11.12 4.36 -8.60
CA LEU A 67 -11.26 3.39 -9.69
C LEU A 67 -11.78 2.05 -9.17
N PHE A 68 -11.04 1.41 -8.27
CA PHE A 68 -11.40 0.07 -7.76
C PHE A 68 -12.66 0.10 -6.89
N GLY A 69 -12.82 1.17 -6.09
CA GLY A 69 -14.01 1.38 -5.29
C GLY A 69 -15.25 1.67 -6.16
N GLY A 70 -15.10 2.51 -7.19
CA GLY A 70 -16.16 2.80 -8.14
C GLY A 70 -16.61 1.56 -8.92
N LEU A 71 -15.66 0.72 -9.36
CA LEU A 71 -15.97 -0.56 -10.01
C LEU A 71 -16.72 -1.50 -9.05
N SER A 72 -16.24 -1.65 -7.82
CA SER A 72 -16.94 -2.47 -6.81
C SER A 72 -18.36 -1.97 -6.54
N TYR A 73 -18.53 -0.66 -6.42
CA TYR A 73 -19.86 -0.08 -6.18
C TYR A 73 -20.79 -0.29 -7.40
N TYR A 74 -20.27 -0.03 -8.62
CA TYR A 74 -21.05 -0.17 -9.87
C TYR A 74 -21.50 -1.61 -10.13
N PHE A 75 -20.59 -2.58 -9.97
CA PHE A 75 -20.91 -4.00 -10.15
C PHE A 75 -21.53 -4.67 -8.92
N ASN A 76 -21.64 -3.93 -7.80
CA ASN A 76 -22.07 -4.46 -6.50
C ASN A 76 -21.28 -5.71 -6.08
N ASP A 77 -19.97 -5.74 -6.40
CA ASP A 77 -19.07 -6.84 -6.13
C ASP A 77 -17.78 -6.32 -5.47
N PRO A 78 -17.44 -6.74 -4.23
CA PRO A 78 -16.24 -6.32 -3.55
C PRO A 78 -14.94 -6.89 -4.15
N ILE A 79 -15.01 -7.77 -5.15
CA ILE A 79 -13.84 -8.46 -5.74
C ILE A 79 -12.79 -7.47 -6.23
N PHE A 80 -13.18 -6.33 -6.80
CA PHE A 80 -12.25 -5.30 -7.28
C PHE A 80 -11.44 -4.67 -6.15
N ILE A 81 -12.00 -4.62 -4.93
CA ILE A 81 -11.28 -4.15 -3.75
C ILE A 81 -10.37 -5.24 -3.21
N TYR A 82 -10.81 -6.48 -3.20
CA TYR A 82 -10.00 -7.62 -2.75
C TYR A 82 -8.78 -7.85 -3.64
N LEU A 83 -8.93 -7.70 -4.96
CA LEU A 83 -7.85 -7.88 -5.93
C LEU A 83 -6.81 -6.74 -5.92
N LYS A 84 -7.19 -5.54 -5.48
CA LYS A 84 -6.29 -4.38 -5.48
C LYS A 84 -4.94 -4.65 -4.81
N PRO A 85 -4.86 -5.19 -3.57
CA PRO A 85 -3.57 -5.48 -2.93
C PRO A 85 -2.76 -6.52 -3.73
N THR A 86 -3.39 -7.55 -4.27
CA THR A 86 -2.73 -8.56 -5.11
C THR A 86 -2.07 -7.91 -6.32
N ILE A 87 -2.84 -7.12 -7.09
CA ILE A 87 -2.35 -6.47 -8.31
C ILE A 87 -1.19 -5.53 -7.99
N ILE A 88 -1.32 -4.69 -6.96
CA ILE A 88 -0.27 -3.74 -6.59
C ILE A 88 1.02 -4.45 -6.16
N ASN A 89 0.90 -5.48 -5.32
CA ASN A 89 2.07 -6.25 -4.88
C ASN A 89 2.76 -6.97 -6.06
N LEU A 90 1.98 -7.55 -7.00
CA LEU A 90 2.54 -8.17 -8.20
C LEU A 90 3.23 -7.15 -9.12
N ILE A 91 2.66 -5.94 -9.27
CA ILE A 91 3.30 -4.85 -10.01
C ILE A 91 4.64 -4.47 -9.36
N PHE A 92 4.70 -4.32 -8.05
CA PHE A 92 5.95 -4.02 -7.35
C PHE A 92 6.98 -5.16 -7.51
N ALA A 93 6.56 -6.40 -7.32
CA ALA A 93 7.45 -7.55 -7.52
C ALA A 93 7.99 -7.60 -8.95
N LEU A 94 7.12 -7.42 -9.94
CA LEU A 94 7.49 -7.41 -11.36
C LEU A 94 8.45 -6.26 -11.68
N ALA A 95 8.16 -5.05 -11.19
CA ALA A 95 9.01 -3.88 -11.37
C ALA A 95 10.43 -4.12 -10.82
N LEU A 96 10.55 -4.69 -9.62
CA LEU A 96 11.85 -5.02 -9.01
C LEU A 96 12.61 -6.07 -9.83
N ILE A 97 11.95 -7.14 -10.27
CA ILE A 97 12.58 -8.23 -11.03
C ILE A 97 12.98 -7.77 -12.44
N VAL A 98 12.04 -7.13 -13.15
CA VAL A 98 12.26 -6.64 -14.52
C VAL A 98 13.27 -5.50 -14.53
N GLY A 99 13.16 -4.58 -13.59
CA GLY A 99 14.12 -3.48 -13.43
C GLY A 99 15.55 -3.97 -13.32
N GLN A 100 15.78 -5.01 -12.53
CA GLN A 100 17.11 -5.56 -12.35
C GLN A 100 17.55 -6.48 -13.50
N LYS A 101 16.66 -7.36 -14.01
CA LYS A 101 17.05 -8.34 -15.04
C LYS A 101 17.17 -7.74 -16.45
N LEU A 102 16.19 -6.90 -16.84
CA LEU A 102 16.14 -6.37 -18.22
C LEU A 102 16.81 -5.01 -18.35
N PHE A 103 16.64 -4.14 -17.36
CA PHE A 103 17.17 -2.78 -17.43
C PHE A 103 18.46 -2.58 -16.65
N GLN A 104 18.97 -3.62 -15.97
CA GLN A 104 20.15 -3.55 -15.11
C GLN A 104 20.09 -2.41 -14.07
N LYS A 105 18.89 -1.95 -13.76
CA LYS A 105 18.61 -0.90 -12.80
C LYS A 105 18.00 -1.49 -11.54
N ASN A 106 18.70 -1.35 -10.42
CA ASN A 106 18.17 -1.75 -9.14
C ASN A 106 17.28 -0.63 -8.58
N ILE A 107 15.96 -0.85 -8.59
CA ILE A 107 14.97 0.15 -8.17
C ILE A 107 15.13 0.48 -6.68
N LEU A 108 15.41 -0.51 -5.82
CA LEU A 108 15.64 -0.25 -4.40
C LEU A 108 16.90 0.60 -4.18
N LYS A 109 17.98 0.40 -4.96
CA LYS A 109 19.18 1.24 -4.92
C LYS A 109 18.84 2.69 -5.28
N ILE A 110 17.98 2.89 -6.28
CA ILE A 110 17.53 4.24 -6.68
C ILE A 110 16.74 4.91 -5.55
N MET A 111 15.88 4.15 -4.85
CA MET A 111 15.02 4.69 -3.78
C MET A 111 15.77 4.89 -2.46
N LEU A 112 16.60 3.94 -2.06
CA LEU A 112 17.21 3.87 -0.73
C LEU A 112 18.71 4.16 -0.71
N GLY A 113 19.37 4.29 -1.86
CA GLY A 113 20.81 4.46 -1.96
C GLY A 113 21.37 5.74 -1.32
N LYS A 114 20.52 6.72 -1.04
CA LYS A 114 20.91 7.91 -0.25
C LYS A 114 20.97 7.63 1.27
N THR A 115 20.25 6.62 1.73
CA THR A 115 20.12 6.28 3.16
C THR A 115 20.97 5.08 3.53
N ILE A 116 21.11 4.13 2.61
CA ILE A 116 21.83 2.87 2.83
C ILE A 116 22.86 2.72 1.71
N GLN A 117 24.11 2.38 2.04
CA GLN A 117 25.15 2.10 1.08
C GLN A 117 25.53 0.62 1.14
N LEU A 118 25.30 -0.09 0.04
CA LEU A 118 25.62 -1.50 -0.12
C LEU A 118 26.41 -1.71 -1.40
N ASP A 119 27.21 -2.78 -1.44
CA ASP A 119 27.79 -3.25 -2.68
C ASP A 119 26.71 -3.74 -3.67
N ASP A 120 27.08 -4.00 -4.91
CA ASP A 120 26.12 -4.41 -5.94
C ASP A 120 25.51 -5.79 -5.66
N ILE A 121 26.22 -6.68 -4.97
CA ILE A 121 25.71 -7.99 -4.56
C ILE A 121 24.64 -7.81 -3.47
N GLY A 122 24.90 -6.97 -2.49
CA GLY A 122 23.95 -6.64 -1.43
C GLY A 122 22.66 -6.02 -1.97
N TRP A 123 22.79 -5.05 -2.89
CA TRP A 123 21.63 -4.45 -3.57
C TRP A 123 20.83 -5.48 -4.36
N SER A 124 21.51 -6.36 -5.09
CA SER A 124 20.84 -7.42 -5.85
C SER A 124 20.05 -8.35 -4.94
N LYS A 125 20.67 -8.84 -3.86
CA LYS A 125 20.00 -9.72 -2.89
C LYS A 125 18.83 -9.05 -2.20
N LEU A 126 18.99 -7.79 -1.79
CA LEU A 126 17.92 -7.03 -1.15
C LEU A 126 16.73 -6.86 -2.09
N ASN A 127 16.98 -6.53 -3.36
CA ASN A 127 15.97 -6.35 -4.39
C ASN A 127 15.15 -7.63 -4.60
N TYR A 128 15.79 -8.79 -4.74
CA TYR A 128 15.07 -10.06 -4.90
C TYR A 128 14.30 -10.46 -3.64
N ARG A 129 14.83 -10.22 -2.44
CA ARG A 129 14.10 -10.49 -1.19
C ARG A 129 12.81 -9.68 -1.12
N TRP A 130 12.86 -8.39 -1.44
CA TRP A 130 11.66 -7.55 -1.50
C TRP A 130 10.69 -8.00 -2.60
N ALA A 131 11.19 -8.38 -3.77
CA ALA A 131 10.33 -8.91 -4.84
C ALA A 131 9.59 -10.17 -4.39
N TYR A 132 10.27 -11.13 -3.78
CA TYR A 132 9.64 -12.33 -3.23
C TYR A 132 8.66 -12.03 -2.09
N PHE A 133 8.97 -11.04 -1.26
CA PHE A 133 8.05 -10.61 -0.20
C PHE A 133 6.76 -10.02 -0.77
N PHE A 134 6.83 -9.22 -1.83
CA PHE A 134 5.63 -8.74 -2.52
C PHE A 134 4.83 -9.87 -3.16
N ILE A 135 5.48 -10.86 -3.76
CA ILE A 135 4.79 -12.07 -4.27
C ILE A 135 4.10 -12.81 -3.12
N PHE A 136 4.76 -12.97 -2.01
CA PHE A 136 4.20 -13.58 -0.81
C PHE A 136 2.98 -12.81 -0.30
N LEU A 137 3.05 -11.48 -0.22
CA LEU A 137 1.91 -10.65 0.19
C LEU A 137 0.73 -10.76 -0.80
N ALA A 138 1.01 -10.85 -2.10
CA ALA A 138 -0.02 -11.06 -3.11
C ALA A 138 -0.71 -12.42 -2.92
N ALA A 139 0.06 -13.50 -2.77
CA ALA A 139 -0.47 -14.84 -2.51
C ALA A 139 -1.25 -14.92 -1.19
N LEU A 140 -0.74 -14.28 -0.14
CA LEU A 140 -1.40 -14.23 1.15
C LEU A 140 -2.73 -13.47 1.08
N ASN A 141 -2.79 -12.36 0.33
CA ASN A 141 -4.04 -11.65 0.09
C ASN A 141 -5.06 -12.54 -0.63
N GLU A 142 -4.65 -13.25 -1.70
CA GLU A 142 -5.53 -14.19 -2.42
C GLU A 142 -6.07 -15.28 -1.51
N LEU A 143 -5.21 -15.86 -0.67
CA LEU A 143 -5.61 -16.88 0.28
C LEU A 143 -6.65 -16.35 1.25
N VAL A 144 -6.40 -15.19 1.87
CA VAL A 144 -7.28 -14.65 2.92
C VAL A 144 -8.65 -14.26 2.36
N TRP A 145 -8.71 -13.48 1.26
CA TRP A 145 -10.01 -13.04 0.76
C TRP A 145 -10.85 -14.17 0.15
N ARG A 146 -10.21 -15.25 -0.33
CA ARG A 146 -10.93 -16.42 -0.89
C ARG A 146 -11.40 -17.40 0.17
N THR A 147 -10.76 -17.46 1.34
CA THR A 147 -11.03 -18.48 2.37
C THR A 147 -11.67 -17.92 3.62
N GLN A 148 -11.59 -16.61 3.84
CA GLN A 148 -12.07 -15.95 5.06
C GLN A 148 -13.25 -15.00 4.77
N THR A 149 -13.91 -14.57 5.84
CA THR A 149 -14.97 -13.56 5.75
C THR A 149 -14.40 -12.18 5.41
N GLU A 150 -15.24 -11.29 4.87
CA GLU A 150 -14.88 -9.89 4.61
C GLU A 150 -14.32 -9.20 5.87
N GLN A 151 -14.92 -9.44 7.02
CA GLN A 151 -14.47 -8.87 8.30
C GLN A 151 -13.02 -9.29 8.63
N ILE A 152 -12.71 -10.59 8.48
CA ILE A 152 -11.36 -11.12 8.72
C ILE A 152 -10.38 -10.52 7.71
N TRP A 153 -10.76 -10.38 6.45
CA TRP A 153 -9.91 -9.75 5.42
C TRP A 153 -9.61 -8.28 5.75
N VAL A 154 -10.60 -7.51 6.23
CA VAL A 154 -10.39 -6.12 6.64
C VAL A 154 -9.43 -6.04 7.83
N ILE A 155 -9.61 -6.89 8.85
CA ILE A 155 -8.72 -6.96 10.02
C ILE A 155 -7.29 -7.34 9.57
N PHE A 156 -7.15 -8.37 8.75
CA PHE A 156 -5.89 -8.82 8.18
C PHE A 156 -5.15 -7.67 7.48
N LYS A 157 -5.84 -6.95 6.60
CA LYS A 157 -5.24 -5.86 5.82
C LYS A 157 -4.75 -4.71 6.70
N VAL A 158 -5.52 -4.33 7.72
CA VAL A 158 -5.21 -3.17 8.56
C VAL A 158 -4.20 -3.52 9.64
N TRP A 159 -4.36 -4.67 10.30
CA TRP A 159 -3.63 -5.00 11.51
C TRP A 159 -2.47 -5.99 11.31
N LEU A 160 -2.47 -6.78 10.25
CA LEU A 160 -1.43 -7.81 10.06
C LEU A 160 -0.38 -7.40 9.02
N ILE A 161 -0.75 -6.71 7.94
CA ILE A 161 0.21 -6.36 6.88
C ILE A 161 1.32 -5.43 7.37
N LEU A 162 1.00 -4.44 8.20
CA LEU A 162 1.99 -3.51 8.74
C LEU A 162 3.01 -4.19 9.66
N PRO A 163 2.61 -4.95 10.71
CA PRO A 163 3.56 -5.71 11.51
C PRO A 163 4.39 -6.70 10.70
N LEU A 164 3.77 -7.41 9.75
CA LEU A 164 4.46 -8.36 8.90
C LEU A 164 5.55 -7.69 8.04
N THR A 165 5.24 -6.53 7.46
CA THR A 165 6.21 -5.74 6.70
C THR A 165 7.34 -5.23 7.59
N PHE A 166 7.02 -4.79 8.79
CA PHE A 166 8.01 -4.33 9.77
C PHE A 166 8.95 -5.47 10.19
N ILE A 167 8.41 -6.63 10.53
CA ILE A 167 9.18 -7.84 10.86
C ILE A 167 10.09 -8.22 9.68
N PHE A 168 9.53 -8.28 8.46
CA PHE A 168 10.32 -8.57 7.27
C PHE A 168 11.47 -7.57 7.07
N THR A 169 11.22 -6.27 7.32
CA THR A 169 12.25 -5.22 7.24
C THR A 169 13.38 -5.45 8.24
N ILE A 170 13.05 -5.82 9.49
CA ILE A 170 14.05 -6.18 10.51
C ILE A 170 14.92 -7.36 10.05
N PHE A 171 14.31 -8.36 9.41
CA PHE A 171 15.05 -9.50 8.87
C PHE A 171 16.01 -9.15 7.72
N GLN A 172 15.95 -7.92 7.17
CA GLN A 172 16.94 -7.46 6.20
C GLN A 172 18.20 -6.87 6.85
N VAL A 173 18.16 -6.51 8.15
CA VAL A 173 19.30 -5.90 8.84
C VAL A 173 20.58 -6.74 8.77
N PRO A 174 20.57 -8.07 8.99
CA PRO A 174 21.80 -8.89 8.86
C PRO A 174 22.38 -8.87 7.44
N LEU A 175 21.51 -8.86 6.42
CA LEU A 175 21.96 -8.74 5.03
C LEU A 175 22.60 -7.37 4.79
N ILE A 176 21.94 -6.30 5.23
CA ILE A 176 22.42 -4.93 5.08
C ILE A 176 23.79 -4.81 5.76
N ASN A 177 23.93 -5.27 7.00
CA ASN A 177 25.20 -5.19 7.74
C ASN A 177 26.32 -6.00 7.07
N LYS A 178 25.99 -7.13 6.44
CA LYS A 178 26.97 -7.98 5.75
C LYS A 178 27.54 -7.35 4.47
N TYR A 179 26.73 -6.55 3.76
CA TYR A 179 27.07 -5.99 2.44
C TYR A 179 27.21 -4.46 2.47
N LYS A 180 27.26 -3.86 3.66
CA LYS A 180 27.46 -2.43 3.85
C LYS A 180 28.88 -2.05 3.43
N ILE A 181 29.01 -0.93 2.67
CA ILE A 181 30.25 -0.31 2.24
C ILE A 181 30.60 0.81 3.22
#